data_4e115b85d7c6b756aec6fc153961f900
#
_entry.id   4e115b85d7c6b756aec6fc153961f900
#
_cell.length_a   1.000
_cell.length_b   1.000
_cell.length_c   1.000
_cell.angle_alpha   90.00
_cell.angle_beta   90.00
_cell.angle_gamma   90.00
#
_symmetry.space_group_name_H-M   'P 1'
#
loop_
_entity.id
_entity.type
_entity.pdbx_description
1 polymer ?
#
loop_
_entity_poly.entity_id
_entity_poly.type
_entity_poly.pdbx_seq_one_letter_code
_entity_poly.pdbx_strand_id
1 'polypeptide(L)'
;MLFPVYWMLNVSLTPQQDMRKSPPDLLPLHPTFEGYRAVLNDQLPYLGTSLLIGLGTVVLTLLLAAPAGFALARLRPYGGGLLGLVLLIAQMIPGIVMAMGFYGIFLDLGLLNSWWGLIIADSTIAVPFGVMIFTAFMSGIPGELIAAARIDGAGTLRTFLSVVLPVSRNAIVTVSLFGFLWAWSDFVFANTLDGGGDWRPITLGIYHYIGNNNQEWNAIMATAVVASLPAAILLVLAQRYVAAGVTAGAVKD
;
A
#
# COMPACT_ATOMS: atom_id res chain seq x y z
N MET A 1 7.82 2.47 23.05
CA MET A 1 7.44 2.54 21.63
C MET A 1 6.15 3.33 21.34
N LEU A 2 5.24 3.55 22.29
CA LEU A 2 4.00 4.31 22.07
C LEU A 2 4.12 5.83 22.21
N PHE A 3 5.26 6.35 22.69
CA PHE A 3 5.46 7.78 22.91
C PHE A 3 5.25 8.64 21.65
N PRO A 4 5.74 8.28 20.45
CA PRO A 4 5.48 9.10 19.26
C PRO A 4 3.99 9.20 18.91
N VAL A 5 3.23 8.11 19.07
CA VAL A 5 1.78 8.10 18.82
C VAL A 5 1.05 8.95 19.85
N TYR A 6 1.44 8.80 21.13
CA TYR A 6 0.93 9.66 22.22
C TYR A 6 1.21 11.14 21.91
N TRP A 7 2.44 11.48 21.52
CA TRP A 7 2.83 12.86 21.24
C TRP A 7 2.06 13.43 20.03
N MET A 8 1.87 12.66 19.00
CA MET A 8 1.04 13.03 17.84
C MET A 8 -0.41 13.36 18.26
N LEU A 9 -1.01 12.52 19.12
CA LEU A 9 -2.34 12.75 19.69
C LEU A 9 -2.37 13.99 20.59
N ASN A 10 -1.36 14.17 21.45
CA ASN A 10 -1.25 15.34 22.32
C ASN A 10 -1.22 16.63 21.49
N VAL A 11 -0.31 16.71 20.52
CA VAL A 11 -0.15 17.91 19.68
C VAL A 11 -1.40 18.16 18.82
N SER A 12 -2.09 17.13 18.31
CA SER A 12 -3.33 17.27 17.53
C SER A 12 -4.47 17.94 18.32
N LEU A 13 -4.42 17.85 19.65
CA LEU A 13 -5.41 18.42 20.57
C LEU A 13 -4.93 19.73 21.23
N THR A 14 -3.68 20.14 20.99
CA THR A 14 -3.10 21.37 21.60
C THR A 14 -3.42 22.58 20.73
N PRO A 15 -3.93 23.69 21.33
CA PRO A 15 -4.12 24.95 20.59
C PRO A 15 -2.80 25.48 20.02
N GLN A 16 -2.84 26.04 18.82
CA GLN A 16 -1.66 26.56 18.12
C GLN A 16 -0.83 27.54 18.95
N GLN A 17 -1.47 28.38 19.75
CA GLN A 17 -0.82 29.35 20.63
C GLN A 17 0.02 28.68 21.74
N ASP A 18 -0.35 27.48 22.19
CA ASP A 18 0.29 26.78 23.30
C ASP A 18 1.46 25.91 22.82
N MET A 19 1.60 25.67 21.52
CA MET A 19 2.66 24.83 20.96
C MET A 19 4.07 25.42 21.08
N ARG A 20 4.16 26.73 21.31
CA ARG A 20 5.45 27.45 21.46
C ARG A 20 5.92 27.54 22.89
N LYS A 21 5.22 26.94 23.86
CA LYS A 21 5.61 26.91 25.26
C LYS A 21 6.89 26.10 25.47
N SER A 22 7.75 26.60 26.34
CA SER A 22 8.96 25.88 26.79
C SER A 22 9.01 25.91 28.31
N PRO A 23 8.97 24.73 28.99
CA PRO A 23 8.82 23.38 28.43
C PRO A 23 7.44 23.13 27.82
N PRO A 24 7.34 22.17 26.85
CA PRO A 24 6.06 21.81 26.26
C PRO A 24 5.16 21.10 27.26
N ASP A 25 3.85 21.33 27.16
CA ASP A 25 2.87 20.65 27.99
C ASP A 25 2.77 19.15 27.59
N LEU A 26 2.94 18.25 28.56
CA LEU A 26 2.84 16.80 28.32
C LEU A 26 1.40 16.34 28.11
N LEU A 27 0.41 17.14 28.54
CA LEU A 27 -1.01 16.90 28.32
C LEU A 27 -1.64 18.18 27.77
N PRO A 28 -2.63 18.12 26.87
CA PRO A 28 -3.31 19.32 26.42
C PRO A 28 -4.19 19.86 27.55
N LEU A 29 -3.74 20.93 28.19
CA LEU A 29 -4.46 21.55 29.32
C LEU A 29 -5.79 22.16 28.89
N HIS A 30 -5.85 22.65 27.65
CA HIS A 30 -7.04 23.21 27.02
C HIS A 30 -7.26 22.54 25.66
N PRO A 31 -7.79 21.29 25.61
CA PRO A 31 -7.90 20.54 24.36
C PRO A 31 -8.80 21.23 23.36
N THR A 32 -8.35 21.29 22.09
CA THR A 32 -9.09 21.86 20.96
C THR A 32 -9.28 20.82 19.87
N PHE A 33 -10.36 20.93 19.12
CA PHE A 33 -10.63 20.12 17.92
C PHE A 33 -10.45 20.91 16.62
N GLU A 34 -9.80 22.09 16.68
CA GLU A 34 -9.57 22.94 15.50
C GLU A 34 -8.80 22.20 14.40
N GLY A 35 -7.74 21.46 14.77
CA GLY A 35 -6.98 20.65 13.83
C GLY A 35 -7.86 19.59 13.12
N TYR A 36 -8.75 18.92 13.84
CA TYR A 36 -9.67 17.95 13.25
C TYR A 36 -10.75 18.59 12.38
N ARG A 37 -11.20 19.82 12.70
CA ARG A 37 -12.10 20.58 11.82
C ARG A 37 -11.40 20.95 10.52
N ALA A 38 -10.14 21.37 10.56
CA ALA A 38 -9.34 21.61 9.38
C ALA A 38 -9.21 20.33 8.51
N VAL A 39 -9.00 19.15 9.13
CA VAL A 39 -8.99 17.89 8.41
C VAL A 39 -10.31 17.64 7.67
N LEU A 40 -11.44 17.86 8.34
CA LEU A 40 -12.76 17.64 7.73
C LEU A 40 -13.06 18.62 6.60
N ASN A 41 -12.57 19.85 6.68
CA ASN A 41 -12.81 20.87 5.66
C ASN A 41 -11.87 20.70 4.45
N ASP A 42 -10.58 20.40 4.70
CA ASP A 42 -9.54 20.55 3.68
C ASP A 42 -8.96 19.21 3.22
N GLN A 43 -8.94 18.17 4.08
CA GLN A 43 -8.20 16.94 3.82
C GLN A 43 -9.07 15.74 3.40
N LEU A 44 -10.39 15.82 3.51
CA LEU A 44 -11.28 14.73 3.10
C LEU A 44 -11.12 14.32 1.62
N PRO A 45 -10.96 15.25 0.65
CA PRO A 45 -10.70 14.88 -0.74
C PRO A 45 -9.41 14.06 -0.90
N TYR A 46 -8.34 14.44 -0.20
CA TYR A 46 -7.04 13.73 -0.24
C TYR A 46 -7.11 12.34 0.37
N LEU A 47 -7.90 12.15 1.45
CA LEU A 47 -8.19 10.83 2.01
C LEU A 47 -8.96 9.97 1.00
N GLY A 48 -9.94 10.54 0.33
CA GLY A 48 -10.71 9.86 -0.73
C GLY A 48 -9.81 9.39 -1.88
N THR A 49 -8.91 10.28 -2.35
CA THR A 49 -7.94 9.96 -3.38
C THR A 49 -6.97 8.85 -2.94
N SER A 50 -6.45 8.92 -1.69
CA SER A 50 -5.60 7.86 -1.16
C SER A 50 -6.31 6.50 -1.10
N LEU A 51 -7.58 6.47 -0.71
CA LEU A 51 -8.38 5.23 -0.73
C LEU A 51 -8.56 4.70 -2.14
N LEU A 52 -8.88 5.56 -3.11
CA LEU A 52 -9.03 5.19 -4.52
C LEU A 52 -7.74 4.58 -5.06
N ILE A 53 -6.60 5.27 -4.86
CA ILE A 53 -5.29 4.82 -5.34
C ILE A 53 -4.89 3.51 -4.64
N GLY A 54 -4.98 3.46 -3.31
CA GLY A 54 -4.61 2.28 -2.53
C GLY A 54 -5.43 1.04 -2.91
N LEU A 55 -6.76 1.17 -3.02
CA LEU A 55 -7.63 0.06 -3.43
C LEU A 55 -7.42 -0.30 -4.91
N GLY A 56 -7.24 0.68 -5.79
CA GLY A 56 -6.93 0.46 -7.20
C GLY A 56 -5.61 -0.31 -7.39
N THR A 57 -4.57 0.07 -6.65
CA THR A 57 -3.28 -0.63 -6.62
C THR A 57 -3.43 -2.08 -6.14
N VAL A 58 -4.23 -2.32 -5.09
CA VAL A 58 -4.52 -3.68 -4.63
C VAL A 58 -5.18 -4.51 -5.72
N VAL A 59 -6.25 -3.97 -6.34
CA VAL A 59 -6.98 -4.69 -7.39
C VAL A 59 -6.07 -5.01 -8.57
N LEU A 60 -5.33 -4.03 -9.08
CA LEU A 60 -4.41 -4.24 -10.20
C LEU A 60 -3.30 -5.23 -9.85
N THR A 61 -2.74 -5.13 -8.65
CA THR A 61 -1.72 -6.06 -8.16
C THR A 61 -2.25 -7.49 -8.10
N LEU A 62 -3.44 -7.72 -7.52
CA LEU A 62 -4.02 -9.06 -7.41
C LEU A 62 -4.33 -9.65 -8.79
N LEU A 63 -4.86 -8.86 -9.71
CA LEU A 63 -5.19 -9.27 -11.08
C LEU A 63 -3.94 -9.72 -11.86
N LEU A 64 -2.80 -9.09 -11.64
CA LEU A 64 -1.55 -9.41 -12.34
C LEU A 64 -0.72 -10.44 -11.58
N ALA A 65 -0.55 -10.29 -10.27
CA ALA A 65 0.37 -11.09 -9.50
C ALA A 65 -0.16 -12.50 -9.19
N ALA A 66 -1.47 -12.68 -8.95
CA ALA A 66 -1.99 -14.00 -8.62
C ALA A 66 -1.88 -15.00 -9.80
N PRO A 67 -2.29 -14.67 -11.05
CA PRO A 67 -2.10 -15.57 -12.17
C PRO A 67 -0.61 -15.76 -12.54
N ALA A 68 0.21 -14.72 -12.42
CA ALA A 68 1.66 -14.83 -12.67
C ALA A 68 2.34 -15.76 -11.65
N GLY A 69 2.01 -15.61 -10.36
CA GLY A 69 2.50 -16.48 -9.30
C GLY A 69 2.05 -17.94 -9.49
N PHE A 70 0.79 -18.15 -9.92
CA PHE A 70 0.30 -19.48 -10.27
C PHE A 70 1.08 -20.09 -11.43
N ALA A 71 1.33 -19.32 -12.48
CA ALA A 71 2.10 -19.79 -13.64
C ALA A 71 3.51 -20.21 -13.22
N LEU A 72 4.22 -19.40 -12.45
CA LEU A 72 5.56 -19.70 -11.96
C LEU A 72 5.59 -20.91 -11.03
N ALA A 73 4.62 -21.02 -10.11
CA ALA A 73 4.58 -22.09 -9.13
C ALA A 73 4.21 -23.46 -9.73
N ARG A 74 3.28 -23.48 -10.71
CA ARG A 74 2.61 -24.70 -11.16
C ARG A 74 2.84 -25.07 -12.62
N LEU A 75 2.89 -24.07 -13.49
CA LEU A 75 3.13 -24.32 -14.92
C LEU A 75 4.63 -24.41 -15.23
N ARG A 76 5.47 -23.86 -14.36
CA ARG A 76 6.95 -23.88 -14.45
C ARG A 76 7.44 -23.53 -15.87
N PRO A 77 7.10 -22.35 -16.39
CA PRO A 77 7.47 -21.97 -17.74
C PRO A 77 8.99 -21.94 -17.91
N TYR A 78 9.46 -22.19 -19.14
CA TYR A 78 10.87 -21.99 -19.48
C TYR A 78 11.28 -20.53 -19.14
N GLY A 79 12.41 -20.36 -18.47
CA GLY A 79 12.86 -19.03 -18.02
C GLY A 79 12.20 -18.51 -16.75
N GLY A 80 11.32 -19.27 -16.07
CA GLY A 80 10.66 -18.84 -14.83
C GLY A 80 11.63 -18.41 -13.73
N GLY A 81 12.77 -19.08 -13.60
CA GLY A 81 13.84 -18.67 -12.66
C GLY A 81 14.44 -17.31 -13.02
N LEU A 82 14.67 -17.04 -14.31
CA LEU A 82 15.19 -15.76 -14.78
C LEU A 82 14.14 -14.65 -14.54
N LEU A 83 12.88 -14.92 -14.80
CA LEU A 83 11.80 -13.95 -14.51
C LEU A 83 11.74 -13.62 -13.02
N GLY A 84 11.87 -14.62 -12.13
CA GLY A 84 11.95 -14.39 -10.68
C GLY A 84 13.13 -13.50 -10.30
N LEU A 85 14.30 -13.70 -10.91
CA LEU A 85 15.48 -12.86 -10.71
C LEU A 85 15.24 -11.42 -11.20
N VAL A 86 14.65 -11.24 -12.38
CA VAL A 86 14.29 -9.92 -12.94
C VAL A 86 13.33 -9.18 -12.01
N LEU A 87 12.32 -9.85 -11.47
CA LEU A 87 11.37 -9.26 -10.52
C LEU A 87 12.06 -8.82 -9.22
N LEU A 88 13.05 -9.60 -8.73
CA LEU A 88 13.86 -9.22 -7.58
C LEU A 88 14.72 -7.98 -7.86
N ILE A 89 15.40 -7.96 -9.01
CA ILE A 89 16.24 -6.82 -9.42
C ILE A 89 15.38 -5.55 -9.57
N ALA A 90 14.18 -5.67 -10.15
CA ALA A 90 13.26 -4.54 -10.31
C ALA A 90 12.90 -3.87 -8.96
N GLN A 91 12.78 -4.64 -7.88
CA GLN A 91 12.52 -4.11 -6.54
C GLN A 91 13.72 -3.38 -5.90
N MET A 92 14.91 -3.52 -6.46
CA MET A 92 16.11 -2.81 -5.98
C MET A 92 16.27 -1.42 -6.60
N ILE A 93 15.46 -1.07 -7.59
CA ILE A 93 15.48 0.25 -8.22
C ILE A 93 14.90 1.27 -7.23
N PRO A 94 15.64 2.34 -6.87
CA PRO A 94 15.11 3.38 -6.01
C PRO A 94 13.86 4.04 -6.60
N GLY A 95 12.79 4.22 -5.78
CA GLY A 95 11.51 4.77 -6.24
C GLY A 95 11.65 6.13 -6.94
N ILE A 96 12.55 7.00 -6.48
CA ILE A 96 12.78 8.31 -7.13
C ILE A 96 13.34 8.16 -8.55
N VAL A 97 14.20 7.17 -8.81
CA VAL A 97 14.73 6.91 -10.15
C VAL A 97 13.61 6.40 -11.07
N MET A 98 12.74 5.54 -10.54
CA MET A 98 11.55 5.08 -11.26
C MET A 98 10.59 6.23 -11.57
N ALA A 99 10.34 7.12 -10.59
CA ALA A 99 9.46 8.28 -10.75
C ALA A 99 9.94 9.20 -11.88
N MET A 100 11.25 9.44 -11.97
CA MET A 100 11.83 10.24 -13.06
C MET A 100 11.64 9.58 -14.42
N GLY A 101 11.83 8.26 -14.51
CA GLY A 101 11.58 7.50 -15.75
C GLY A 101 10.10 7.51 -16.13
N PHE A 102 9.21 7.33 -15.16
CA PHE A 102 7.76 7.36 -15.41
C PHE A 102 7.26 8.72 -15.84
N TYR A 103 7.85 9.82 -15.34
CA TYR A 103 7.43 11.16 -15.70
C TYR A 103 7.45 11.37 -17.22
N GLY A 104 8.53 11.03 -17.91
CA GLY A 104 8.62 11.14 -19.36
C GLY A 104 7.59 10.24 -20.07
N ILE A 105 7.51 8.97 -19.71
CA ILE A 105 6.57 8.01 -20.30
C ILE A 105 5.11 8.44 -20.08
N PHE A 106 4.77 8.89 -18.89
CA PHE A 106 3.40 9.29 -18.52
C PHE A 106 3.01 10.62 -19.14
N LEU A 107 3.98 11.51 -19.39
CA LEU A 107 3.75 12.73 -20.16
C LEU A 107 3.29 12.37 -21.58
N ASP A 108 4.01 11.47 -22.27
CA ASP A 108 3.70 11.05 -23.64
C ASP A 108 2.38 10.27 -23.72
N LEU A 109 2.03 9.51 -22.69
CA LEU A 109 0.80 8.72 -22.61
C LEU A 109 -0.41 9.50 -22.07
N GLY A 110 -0.23 10.75 -21.61
CA GLY A 110 -1.30 11.54 -20.98
C GLY A 110 -1.76 10.98 -19.61
N LEU A 111 -0.87 10.31 -18.89
CA LEU A 111 -1.15 9.70 -17.58
C LEU A 111 -0.69 10.57 -16.41
N LEU A 112 0.00 11.70 -16.65
CA LEU A 112 0.33 12.66 -15.59
C LEU A 112 -0.96 13.28 -15.04
N ASN A 113 -0.91 13.66 -13.76
CA ASN A 113 -2.03 14.28 -13.05
C ASN A 113 -3.31 13.42 -13.12
N SER A 114 -3.16 12.11 -13.04
CA SER A 114 -4.27 11.16 -13.09
C SER A 114 -4.17 10.07 -12.04
N TRP A 115 -5.31 9.67 -11.48
CA TRP A 115 -5.38 8.57 -10.52
C TRP A 115 -4.95 7.22 -11.12
N TRP A 116 -5.17 7.02 -12.43
CA TRP A 116 -4.68 5.84 -13.15
C TRP A 116 -3.15 5.80 -13.21
N GLY A 117 -2.52 6.95 -13.48
CA GLY A 117 -1.06 7.06 -13.46
C GLY A 117 -0.49 6.65 -12.12
N LEU A 118 -1.07 7.13 -11.01
CA LEU A 118 -0.61 6.78 -9.66
C LEU A 118 -0.84 5.30 -9.35
N ILE A 119 -2.01 4.72 -9.68
CA ILE A 119 -2.27 3.29 -9.51
C ILE A 119 -1.25 2.44 -10.27
N ILE A 120 -0.95 2.78 -11.52
CA ILE A 120 0.02 2.04 -12.33
C ILE A 120 1.42 2.17 -11.72
N ALA A 121 1.83 3.37 -11.34
CA ALA A 121 3.14 3.62 -10.75
C ALA A 121 3.34 2.80 -9.45
N ASP A 122 2.40 2.86 -8.52
CA ASP A 122 2.44 2.10 -7.27
C ASP A 122 2.42 0.58 -7.50
N SER A 123 1.66 0.14 -8.50
CA SER A 123 1.59 -1.28 -8.86
C SER A 123 2.93 -1.83 -9.38
N THR A 124 3.83 -0.99 -9.90
CA THR A 124 5.15 -1.46 -10.35
C THR A 124 6.03 -1.98 -9.21
N ILE A 125 5.80 -1.54 -7.99
CA ILE A 125 6.45 -2.06 -6.78
C ILE A 125 5.62 -3.23 -6.19
N ALA A 126 4.31 -3.09 -6.15
CA ALA A 126 3.44 -4.07 -5.50
C ALA A 126 3.33 -5.39 -6.30
N VAL A 127 3.32 -5.35 -7.64
CA VAL A 127 3.18 -6.54 -8.49
C VAL A 127 4.36 -7.51 -8.35
N PRO A 128 5.64 -7.10 -8.47
CA PRO A 128 6.76 -8.01 -8.27
C PRO A 128 6.75 -8.70 -6.91
N PHE A 129 6.50 -7.95 -5.84
CA PHE A 129 6.33 -8.49 -4.50
C PHE A 129 5.18 -9.51 -4.45
N GLY A 130 4.02 -9.15 -4.99
CA GLY A 130 2.85 -10.02 -5.05
C GLY A 130 3.12 -11.32 -5.79
N VAL A 131 3.79 -11.28 -6.95
CA VAL A 131 4.18 -12.48 -7.72
C VAL A 131 5.04 -13.41 -6.89
N MET A 132 6.03 -12.88 -6.18
CA MET A 132 6.91 -13.69 -5.33
C MET A 132 6.14 -14.36 -4.19
N ILE A 133 5.27 -13.62 -3.50
CA ILE A 133 4.45 -14.15 -2.40
C ILE A 133 3.50 -15.23 -2.93
N PHE A 134 2.78 -14.98 -4.03
CA PHE A 134 1.89 -15.98 -4.62
C PHE A 134 2.66 -17.22 -5.09
N THR A 135 3.82 -17.03 -5.72
CA THR A 135 4.67 -18.16 -6.14
C THR A 135 5.05 -19.03 -4.95
N ALA A 136 5.51 -18.44 -3.85
CA ALA A 136 5.89 -19.15 -2.64
C ALA A 136 4.70 -19.93 -2.04
N PHE A 137 3.56 -19.26 -1.83
CA PHE A 137 2.37 -19.89 -1.26
C PHE A 137 1.80 -20.99 -2.16
N MET A 138 1.65 -20.71 -3.45
CA MET A 138 1.08 -21.67 -4.39
C MET A 138 1.99 -22.88 -4.64
N SER A 139 3.31 -22.74 -4.48
CA SER A 139 4.25 -23.86 -4.54
C SER A 139 4.05 -24.84 -3.39
N GLY A 140 3.61 -24.38 -2.23
CA GLY A 140 3.32 -25.22 -1.06
C GLY A 140 1.98 -25.97 -1.10
N ILE A 141 1.08 -25.68 -2.06
CA ILE A 141 -0.21 -26.38 -2.17
C ILE A 141 0.05 -27.85 -2.61
N PRO A 142 -0.53 -28.87 -1.94
CA PRO A 142 -0.38 -30.26 -2.36
C PRO A 142 -0.80 -30.50 -3.81
N GLY A 143 0.03 -31.25 -4.57
CA GLY A 143 -0.25 -31.56 -5.98
C GLY A 143 -1.53 -32.37 -6.19
N GLU A 144 -1.90 -33.17 -5.19
CA GLU A 144 -3.10 -34.02 -5.16
C GLU A 144 -4.39 -33.18 -5.32
N LEU A 145 -4.45 -31.98 -4.73
CA LEU A 145 -5.61 -31.10 -4.90
C LEU A 145 -5.80 -30.66 -6.36
N ILE A 146 -4.70 -30.40 -7.04
CA ILE A 146 -4.71 -30.01 -8.47
C ILE A 146 -5.03 -31.22 -9.33
N ALA A 147 -4.49 -32.42 -9.00
CA ALA A 147 -4.78 -33.64 -9.69
C ALA A 147 -6.25 -34.04 -9.56
N ALA A 148 -6.83 -33.95 -8.37
CA ALA A 148 -8.26 -34.21 -8.13
C ALA A 148 -9.15 -33.28 -8.98
N ALA A 149 -8.86 -31.98 -9.00
CA ALA A 149 -9.60 -31.04 -9.82
C ALA A 149 -9.55 -31.38 -11.33
N ARG A 150 -8.40 -31.88 -11.81
CA ARG A 150 -8.26 -32.32 -13.20
C ARG A 150 -9.04 -33.62 -13.50
N ILE A 151 -9.09 -34.54 -12.57
CA ILE A 151 -9.92 -35.79 -12.68
C ILE A 151 -11.40 -35.40 -12.75
N ASP A 152 -11.83 -34.38 -12.00
CA ASP A 152 -13.19 -33.79 -12.06
C ASP A 152 -13.43 -32.92 -13.33
N GLY A 153 -12.53 -32.93 -14.31
CA GLY A 153 -12.66 -32.25 -15.58
C GLY A 153 -12.37 -30.74 -15.54
N ALA A 154 -11.77 -30.23 -14.47
CA ALA A 154 -11.42 -28.82 -14.39
C ALA A 154 -10.21 -28.48 -15.27
N GLY A 155 -10.37 -27.57 -16.23
CA GLY A 155 -9.25 -26.97 -16.98
C GLY A 155 -8.40 -26.06 -16.09
N THR A 156 -7.25 -25.62 -16.60
CA THR A 156 -6.25 -24.83 -15.85
C THR A 156 -6.85 -23.57 -15.20
N LEU A 157 -7.65 -22.79 -15.93
CA LEU A 157 -8.27 -21.58 -15.39
C LEU A 157 -9.28 -21.90 -14.26
N ARG A 158 -10.11 -22.93 -14.46
CA ARG A 158 -11.06 -23.37 -13.44
C ARG A 158 -10.33 -23.89 -12.18
N THR A 159 -9.27 -24.65 -12.35
CA THR A 159 -8.41 -25.12 -11.23
C THR A 159 -7.81 -23.92 -10.49
N PHE A 160 -7.30 -22.90 -11.20
CA PHE A 160 -6.76 -21.69 -10.60
C PHE A 160 -7.83 -20.95 -9.78
N LEU A 161 -8.99 -20.64 -10.38
CA LEU A 161 -10.01 -19.81 -9.74
C LEU A 161 -10.77 -20.53 -8.61
N SER A 162 -11.05 -21.83 -8.79
CA SER A 162 -11.93 -22.58 -7.86
C SER A 162 -11.17 -23.36 -6.79
N VAL A 163 -9.88 -23.65 -6.97
CA VAL A 163 -9.09 -24.44 -6.02
C VAL A 163 -7.91 -23.64 -5.49
N VAL A 164 -7.01 -23.21 -6.39
CA VAL A 164 -5.72 -22.61 -5.96
C VAL A 164 -5.92 -21.24 -5.31
N LEU A 165 -6.71 -20.38 -5.92
CA LEU A 165 -6.92 -19.02 -5.43
C LEU A 165 -7.62 -18.98 -4.06
N PRO A 166 -8.72 -19.73 -3.81
CA PRO A 166 -9.33 -19.82 -2.48
C PRO A 166 -8.41 -20.38 -1.39
N VAL A 167 -7.60 -21.40 -1.72
CA VAL A 167 -6.60 -21.96 -0.78
C VAL A 167 -5.51 -20.93 -0.47
N SER A 168 -5.20 -20.04 -1.42
CA SER A 168 -4.18 -19.00 -1.28
C SER A 168 -4.69 -17.73 -0.57
N ARG A 169 -5.80 -17.77 0.17
CA ARG A 169 -6.40 -16.60 0.85
C ARG A 169 -5.40 -15.81 1.71
N ASN A 170 -4.48 -16.49 2.39
CA ASN A 170 -3.47 -15.82 3.22
C ASN A 170 -2.52 -15.00 2.36
N ALA A 171 -2.12 -15.51 1.19
CA ALA A 171 -1.32 -14.74 0.22
C ALA A 171 -2.10 -13.54 -0.31
N ILE A 172 -3.40 -13.69 -0.63
CA ILE A 172 -4.26 -12.58 -1.06
C ILE A 172 -4.25 -11.47 -0.03
N VAL A 173 -4.51 -11.80 1.25
CA VAL A 173 -4.53 -10.79 2.33
C VAL A 173 -3.16 -10.14 2.50
N THR A 174 -2.07 -10.91 2.47
CA THR A 174 -0.70 -10.39 2.63
C THR A 174 -0.34 -9.43 1.49
N VAL A 175 -0.60 -9.80 0.24
CA VAL A 175 -0.33 -8.98 -0.94
C VAL A 175 -1.22 -7.74 -0.95
N SER A 176 -2.49 -7.87 -0.60
CA SER A 176 -3.42 -6.74 -0.50
C SER A 176 -2.98 -5.74 0.56
N LEU A 177 -2.59 -6.22 1.74
CA LEU A 177 -2.10 -5.36 2.82
C LEU A 177 -0.84 -4.60 2.39
N PHE A 178 0.14 -5.31 1.83
CA PHE A 178 1.38 -4.68 1.36
C PHE A 178 1.10 -3.64 0.27
N GLY A 179 0.34 -4.01 -0.78
CA GLY A 179 0.02 -3.11 -1.89
C GLY A 179 -0.75 -1.87 -1.43
N PHE A 180 -1.71 -2.06 -0.51
CA PHE A 180 -2.44 -0.93 0.07
C PHE A 180 -1.52 -0.02 0.90
N LEU A 181 -0.73 -0.58 1.83
CA LEU A 181 0.15 0.22 2.69
C LEU A 181 1.23 0.94 1.88
N TRP A 182 1.73 0.31 0.83
CA TRP A 182 2.67 0.94 -0.09
C TRP A 182 2.07 2.17 -0.74
N ALA A 183 0.95 2.02 -1.45
CA ALA A 183 0.28 3.12 -2.15
C ALA A 183 -0.27 4.18 -1.17
N TRP A 184 -0.75 3.77 0.01
CA TRP A 184 -1.22 4.68 1.05
C TRP A 184 -0.13 5.60 1.59
N SER A 185 1.10 5.11 1.69
CA SER A 185 2.24 5.86 2.20
C SER A 185 3.09 6.50 1.11
N ASP A 186 2.77 6.30 -0.17
CA ASP A 186 3.53 6.89 -1.26
C ASP A 186 3.44 8.41 -1.25
N PHE A 187 4.59 9.02 -1.37
CA PHE A 187 4.77 10.45 -1.56
C PHE A 187 5.55 10.75 -2.85
N VAL A 188 6.46 9.85 -3.22
CA VAL A 188 7.43 10.08 -4.28
C VAL A 188 6.75 10.11 -5.64
N PHE A 189 5.98 9.07 -5.95
CA PHE A 189 5.23 9.02 -7.21
C PHE A 189 4.15 10.10 -7.24
N ALA A 190 3.41 10.29 -6.13
CA ALA A 190 2.39 11.31 -6.03
C ALA A 190 2.95 12.71 -6.29
N ASN A 191 4.06 13.09 -5.62
CA ASN A 191 4.67 14.40 -5.78
C ASN A 191 5.30 14.62 -7.17
N THR A 192 5.76 13.54 -7.81
CA THR A 192 6.42 13.63 -9.12
C THR A 192 5.41 13.61 -10.26
N LEU A 193 4.38 12.77 -10.17
CA LEU A 193 3.45 12.47 -11.28
C LEU A 193 2.14 13.24 -11.20
N ASP A 194 1.76 13.74 -10.00
CA ASP A 194 0.52 14.51 -9.77
C ASP A 194 0.75 15.81 -8.98
N GLY A 195 1.94 16.39 -9.07
CA GLY A 195 2.31 17.57 -8.29
C GLY A 195 1.41 18.82 -8.51
N GLY A 196 0.77 18.93 -9.64
CA GLY A 196 -0.15 20.03 -10.00
C GLY A 196 -1.60 19.59 -10.21
N GLY A 197 -1.93 18.31 -10.08
CA GLY A 197 -3.23 17.74 -10.40
C GLY A 197 -4.28 17.79 -9.29
N ASP A 198 -5.45 17.23 -9.60
CA ASP A 198 -6.60 17.15 -8.70
C ASP A 198 -6.63 15.87 -7.85
N TRP A 199 -5.76 14.89 -8.16
CA TRP A 199 -5.77 13.55 -7.57
C TRP A 199 -4.71 13.37 -6.49
N ARG A 200 -4.52 14.39 -5.66
CA ARG A 200 -3.49 14.39 -4.61
C ARG A 200 -3.87 13.47 -3.47
N PRO A 201 -3.00 12.50 -3.10
CA PRO A 201 -3.21 11.66 -1.92
C PRO A 201 -2.93 12.42 -0.61
N ILE A 202 -3.30 11.82 0.52
CA ILE A 202 -3.17 12.43 1.85
C ILE A 202 -1.73 12.81 2.21
N THR A 203 -0.74 12.11 1.69
CA THR A 203 0.68 12.41 1.87
C THR A 203 1.04 13.80 1.29
N LEU A 204 0.48 14.16 0.13
CA LEU A 204 0.60 15.51 -0.43
C LEU A 204 -0.26 16.53 0.33
N GLY A 205 -1.43 16.12 0.81
CA GLY A 205 -2.28 16.98 1.65
C GLY A 205 -1.55 17.44 2.91
N ILE A 206 -0.87 16.53 3.62
CA ILE A 206 -0.02 16.86 4.79
C ILE A 206 1.14 17.77 4.38
N TYR A 207 1.80 17.50 3.27
CA TYR A 207 2.93 18.28 2.80
C TYR A 207 2.56 19.74 2.51
N HIS A 208 1.34 19.99 2.03
CA HIS A 208 0.85 21.35 1.78
C HIS A 208 0.72 22.22 3.05
N TYR A 209 0.39 21.63 4.20
CA TYR A 209 0.38 22.37 5.46
C TYR A 209 1.78 22.84 5.88
N ILE A 210 2.82 22.11 5.49
CA ILE A 210 4.22 22.45 5.80
C ILE A 210 4.71 23.58 4.88
N GLY A 211 4.24 23.62 3.62
CA GLY A 211 4.72 24.55 2.58
C GLY A 211 4.18 25.98 2.65
N ASN A 212 3.05 26.21 3.31
CA ASN A 212 2.30 27.47 3.23
C ASN A 212 2.63 28.51 4.33
N ASN A 213 3.83 28.51 4.93
CA ASN A 213 4.23 29.43 6.02
C ASN A 213 3.32 29.45 7.27
N ASN A 214 2.19 28.80 7.25
CA ASN A 214 1.30 28.56 8.36
C ASN A 214 1.63 27.19 8.94
N GLN A 215 2.54 27.15 9.88
CA GLN A 215 2.89 25.91 10.58
C GLN A 215 1.78 25.56 11.58
N GLU A 216 0.63 25.17 11.07
CA GLU A 216 -0.50 24.68 11.87
C GLU A 216 -0.24 23.26 12.32
N TRP A 217 0.66 23.12 13.29
CA TRP A 217 1.09 21.81 13.80
C TRP A 217 -0.06 20.96 14.33
N ASN A 218 -1.11 21.59 14.89
CA ASN A 218 -2.29 20.85 15.32
C ASN A 218 -3.04 20.22 14.12
N ALA A 219 -3.18 20.96 13.00
CA ALA A 219 -3.81 20.43 11.79
C ALA A 219 -2.94 19.33 11.14
N ILE A 220 -1.61 19.53 11.08
CA ILE A 220 -0.67 18.52 10.59
C ILE A 220 -0.80 17.22 11.40
N MET A 221 -0.75 17.34 12.74
CA MET A 221 -0.82 16.16 13.60
C MET A 221 -2.22 15.53 13.62
N ALA A 222 -3.30 16.32 13.56
CA ALA A 222 -4.65 15.81 13.41
C ALA A 222 -4.82 15.05 12.09
N THR A 223 -4.25 15.57 10.99
CA THR A 223 -4.25 14.89 9.69
C THR A 223 -3.45 13.58 9.77
N ALA A 224 -2.29 13.59 10.41
CA ALA A 224 -1.49 12.39 10.60
C ALA A 224 -2.22 11.32 11.45
N VAL A 225 -2.93 11.73 12.51
CA VAL A 225 -3.79 10.82 13.30
C VAL A 225 -4.86 10.19 12.41
N VAL A 226 -5.63 10.99 11.68
CA VAL A 226 -6.71 10.50 10.82
C VAL A 226 -6.16 9.63 9.69
N ALA A 227 -5.06 10.04 9.05
CA ALA A 227 -4.40 9.27 7.99
C ALA A 227 -3.80 7.94 8.49
N SER A 228 -3.46 7.82 9.77
CA SER A 228 -2.95 6.56 10.32
C SER A 228 -4.06 5.51 10.57
N LEU A 229 -5.33 5.92 10.72
CA LEU A 229 -6.42 5.03 11.08
C LEU A 229 -6.67 3.91 10.06
N PRO A 230 -6.78 4.16 8.73
CA PRO A 230 -7.02 3.09 7.76
C PRO A 230 -5.88 2.05 7.77
N ALA A 231 -4.64 2.49 7.83
CA ALA A 231 -3.48 1.61 7.89
C ALA A 231 -3.47 0.77 9.18
N ALA A 232 -3.73 1.40 10.33
CA ALA A 232 -3.80 0.71 11.62
C ALA A 232 -4.94 -0.33 11.67
N ILE A 233 -6.13 0.03 11.18
CA ILE A 233 -7.29 -0.87 11.10
C ILE A 233 -6.96 -2.09 10.23
N LEU A 234 -6.42 -1.85 9.03
CA LEU A 234 -6.05 -2.94 8.12
C LEU A 234 -4.98 -3.84 8.71
N LEU A 235 -3.98 -3.28 9.39
CA LEU A 235 -2.91 -4.04 10.03
C LEU A 235 -3.49 -4.95 11.14
N VAL A 236 -4.37 -4.42 12.00
CA VAL A 236 -5.03 -5.18 13.06
C VAL A 236 -5.92 -6.30 12.48
N LEU A 237 -6.64 -6.03 11.42
CA LEU A 237 -7.48 -7.04 10.76
C LEU A 237 -6.64 -8.13 10.06
N ALA A 238 -5.51 -7.75 9.47
CA ALA A 238 -4.65 -8.66 8.71
C ALA A 238 -3.63 -9.43 9.57
N GLN A 239 -3.37 -9.03 10.82
CA GLN A 239 -2.32 -9.61 11.68
C GLN A 239 -2.36 -11.14 11.78
N ARG A 240 -3.56 -11.74 11.88
CA ARG A 240 -3.75 -13.20 11.96
C ARG A 240 -3.36 -13.92 10.66
N TYR A 241 -3.49 -13.29 9.51
CA TYR A 241 -3.14 -13.85 8.21
C TYR A 241 -1.66 -13.71 7.90
N VAL A 242 -1.06 -12.58 8.28
CA VAL A 242 0.38 -12.32 8.12
C VAL A 242 1.21 -13.27 8.98
N ALA A 243 0.83 -13.48 10.25
CA ALA A 243 1.50 -14.41 11.14
C ALA A 243 1.51 -15.85 10.58
N ALA A 244 0.38 -16.32 10.03
CA ALA A 244 0.29 -17.62 9.40
C ALA A 244 1.14 -17.74 8.12
N GLY A 245 1.36 -16.63 7.40
CA GLY A 245 2.17 -16.61 6.19
C GLY A 245 3.67 -16.71 6.44
N VAL A 246 4.15 -16.03 7.47
CA VAL A 246 5.58 -16.04 7.84
C VAL A 246 6.01 -17.40 8.39
N THR A 247 5.16 -18.04 9.19
CA THR A 247 5.46 -19.35 9.78
C THR A 247 5.46 -20.49 8.74
N ALA A 248 4.60 -20.43 7.73
CA ALA A 248 4.56 -21.42 6.66
C ALA A 248 5.82 -21.42 5.77
N GLY A 249 6.54 -20.30 5.69
CA GLY A 249 7.82 -20.19 4.97
C GLY A 249 9.05 -20.55 5.78
N ALA A 250 8.94 -20.58 7.11
CA ALA A 250 10.07 -20.77 8.03
C ALA A 250 10.28 -22.23 8.48
N VAL A 251 9.29 -23.11 8.28
CA VAL A 251 9.39 -24.53 8.61
C VAL A 251 9.64 -25.32 7.32
N LYS A 252 10.90 -25.43 6.93
CA LYS A 252 11.42 -26.50 6.08
C LYS A 252 12.18 -27.46 7.00
N ASP A 253 11.53 -28.55 7.37
CA ASP A 253 12.23 -29.75 7.80
C ASP A 253 12.99 -30.37 6.63
#